data_74c989626154ccd6ebebfb421744cc29
#
_entry.id   74c989626154ccd6ebebfb421744cc29
#
_cell.length_a   1.000
_cell.length_b   1.000
_cell.length_c   1.000
_cell.angle_alpha   90.00
_cell.angle_beta   90.00
_cell.angle_gamma   90.00
#
_symmetry.space_group_name_H-M   'P 1'
#
loop_
_entity.id
_entity.type
_entity.pdbx_description
1 polymer ?
#
loop_
_entity_poly.entity_id
_entity_poly.type
_entity_poly.pdbx_seq_one_letter_code
_entity_poly.pdbx_strand_id
1 'polypeptide(L)'
;MKYLPFFILLFAFALPEANAQGTRLLRQPTISSESIVFVYANDLWKVSRQGGDAVRLTTDEGHESLPHFSHDENWIAFTAQYEGNTDVYIIPAEGGSPKRLTWHPGGDYVQGWTPEGEIVFRSSRESRPTQTNKMYKVSFEGGLPEALEIPRAAFGEISPDGEYIAYVPITFWDPEWRNYRGGQAMPIWIVDRKTKE
;
A
#
# COMPACT_ATOMS: atom_id res chain seq x y z
N MET A 1 71.00 38.94 -9.85
CA MET A 1 69.59 38.66 -9.49
C MET A 1 69.24 37.29 -10.11
N LYS A 2 69.05 36.25 -9.27
CA LYS A 2 68.72 34.90 -9.72
C LYS A 2 67.22 34.72 -9.48
N TYR A 3 66.46 34.53 -10.56
CA TYR A 3 65.02 34.20 -10.49
C TYR A 3 64.86 32.71 -10.17
N LEU A 4 64.21 32.39 -9.08
CA LEU A 4 63.82 31.04 -8.69
C LEU A 4 62.42 30.74 -9.31
N PRO A 5 62.25 29.72 -10.12
CA PRO A 5 60.91 29.40 -10.64
C PRO A 5 60.06 28.76 -9.55
N PHE A 6 58.89 29.33 -9.31
CA PHE A 6 57.86 28.83 -8.38
C PHE A 6 57.04 27.75 -9.14
N PHE A 7 57.27 26.50 -8.76
CA PHE A 7 56.49 25.35 -9.27
C PHE A 7 55.19 25.23 -8.46
N ILE A 8 54.04 25.61 -9.06
CA ILE A 8 52.73 25.34 -8.49
C ILE A 8 52.37 23.86 -8.77
N LEU A 9 52.40 23.02 -7.76
CA LEU A 9 51.94 21.64 -7.80
C LEU A 9 50.44 21.63 -7.68
N LEU A 10 49.71 21.45 -8.82
CA LEU A 10 48.26 21.24 -8.81
C LEU A 10 47.96 19.84 -8.31
N PHE A 11 47.54 19.70 -7.06
CA PHE A 11 46.95 18.45 -6.54
C PHE A 11 45.52 18.32 -7.08
N ALA A 12 45.33 17.52 -8.11
CA ALA A 12 44.00 17.08 -8.52
C ALA A 12 43.49 16.08 -7.48
N PHE A 13 42.64 16.57 -6.56
CA PHE A 13 41.84 15.68 -5.71
C PHE A 13 40.82 14.97 -6.60
N ALA A 14 41.05 13.69 -6.91
CA ALA A 14 40.00 12.80 -7.39
C ALA A 14 39.02 12.59 -6.23
N LEU A 15 37.90 13.29 -6.28
CA LEU A 15 36.77 13.02 -5.38
C LEU A 15 36.27 11.61 -5.70
N PRO A 16 36.19 10.68 -4.73
CA PRO A 16 35.58 9.39 -4.97
C PRO A 16 34.14 9.63 -5.40
N GLU A 17 33.73 9.03 -6.51
CA GLU A 17 32.32 8.99 -6.90
C GLU A 17 31.58 8.34 -5.75
N ALA A 18 30.74 9.10 -5.08
CA ALA A 18 29.82 8.60 -4.07
C ALA A 18 28.77 7.77 -4.83
N ASN A 19 29.02 6.47 -4.98
CA ASN A 19 27.98 5.53 -5.39
C ASN A 19 26.91 5.55 -4.30
N ALA A 20 25.83 6.30 -4.53
CA ALA A 20 24.65 6.24 -3.67
C ALA A 20 24.13 4.82 -3.70
N GLN A 21 24.31 4.08 -2.60
CA GLN A 21 23.61 2.81 -2.43
C GLN A 21 22.12 3.12 -2.46
N GLY A 22 21.38 2.47 -3.36
CA GLY A 22 19.93 2.63 -3.47
C GLY A 22 19.26 2.50 -2.11
N THR A 23 18.24 3.32 -1.88
CA THR A 23 17.49 3.29 -0.62
C THR A 23 16.91 1.91 -0.33
N ARG A 24 17.00 1.45 0.92
CA ARG A 24 16.44 0.18 1.40
C ARG A 24 15.11 0.37 2.15
N LEU A 25 14.54 1.57 2.11
CA LEU A 25 13.33 1.94 2.87
C LEU A 25 12.04 1.87 2.03
N LEU A 26 12.08 1.19 0.87
CA LEU A 26 10.92 0.97 0.03
C LEU A 26 10.00 -0.06 0.69
N ARG A 27 8.69 0.23 0.72
CA ARG A 27 7.69 -0.59 1.40
C ARG A 27 6.46 -0.79 0.52
N GLN A 28 5.73 -1.87 0.77
CA GLN A 28 4.39 -2.14 0.23
C GLN A 28 4.30 -1.94 -1.29
N PRO A 29 5.08 -2.68 -2.07
CA PRO A 29 5.03 -2.55 -3.51
C PRO A 29 3.74 -3.16 -4.09
N THR A 30 3.23 -2.54 -5.15
CA THR A 30 2.25 -3.11 -6.07
C THR A 30 2.80 -3.03 -7.49
N ILE A 31 2.37 -3.92 -8.37
CA ILE A 31 2.95 -4.07 -9.71
C ILE A 31 1.84 -4.10 -10.77
N SER A 32 2.08 -3.42 -11.88
CA SER A 32 1.31 -3.51 -13.12
C SER A 32 2.13 -4.17 -14.23
N SER A 33 1.60 -4.22 -15.44
CA SER A 33 2.34 -4.71 -16.62
C SER A 33 3.61 -3.91 -16.91
N GLU A 34 3.63 -2.61 -16.63
CA GLU A 34 4.71 -1.68 -16.99
C GLU A 34 5.40 -1.02 -15.81
N SER A 35 4.75 -0.94 -14.66
CA SER A 35 5.21 -0.12 -13.54
C SER A 35 5.17 -0.84 -12.19
N ILE A 36 5.95 -0.32 -11.26
CA ILE A 36 5.91 -0.67 -9.84
C ILE A 36 5.58 0.62 -9.08
N VAL A 37 4.59 0.56 -8.21
CA VAL A 37 4.30 1.61 -7.24
C VAL A 37 4.65 1.11 -5.84
N PHE A 38 5.24 1.97 -5.03
CA PHE A 38 5.69 1.63 -3.68
C PHE A 38 5.60 2.85 -2.76
N VAL A 39 5.65 2.62 -1.47
CA VAL A 39 5.69 3.67 -0.44
C VAL A 39 7.15 3.98 -0.08
N TYR A 40 7.51 5.26 -0.15
CA TYR A 40 8.77 5.79 0.35
C TYR A 40 8.56 7.16 0.98
N ALA A 41 9.12 7.37 2.16
CA ALA A 41 9.00 8.62 2.93
C ALA A 41 7.53 9.11 3.12
N ASN A 42 6.61 8.16 3.31
CA ASN A 42 5.16 8.34 3.48
C ASN A 42 4.36 8.70 2.22
N ASP A 43 5.00 8.73 1.06
CA ASP A 43 4.37 9.02 -0.23
C ASP A 43 4.37 7.81 -1.15
N LEU A 44 3.50 7.85 -2.17
CA LEU A 44 3.51 6.91 -3.27
C LEU A 44 4.53 7.36 -4.34
N TRP A 45 5.33 6.40 -4.78
CA TRP A 45 6.32 6.56 -5.84
C TRP A 45 6.11 5.52 -6.91
N LYS A 46 6.33 5.89 -8.16
CA LYS A 46 6.21 5.03 -9.35
C LYS A 46 7.55 4.91 -10.06
N VAL A 47 7.89 3.71 -10.50
CA VAL A 47 9.06 3.43 -11.33
C VAL A 47 8.69 2.43 -12.42
N SER A 48 9.35 2.49 -13.58
CA SER A 48 9.20 1.46 -14.61
C SER A 48 9.70 0.10 -14.10
N ARG A 49 9.05 -1.00 -14.52
CA ARG A 49 9.53 -2.37 -14.28
C ARG A 49 10.92 -2.63 -14.86
N GLN A 50 11.33 -1.86 -15.86
CA GLN A 50 12.68 -1.94 -16.46
C GLN A 50 13.74 -1.22 -15.62
N GLY A 51 13.33 -0.56 -14.53
CA GLY A 51 14.19 0.27 -13.71
C GLY A 51 14.21 1.73 -14.17
N GLY A 52 15.13 2.51 -13.63
CA GLY A 52 15.27 3.94 -13.88
C GLY A 52 14.92 4.79 -12.66
N ASP A 53 14.64 6.06 -12.89
CA ASP A 53 14.33 7.02 -11.83
C ASP A 53 12.86 6.87 -11.39
N ALA A 54 12.65 6.83 -10.09
CA ALA A 54 11.30 6.82 -9.52
C ALA A 54 10.72 8.24 -9.48
N VAL A 55 9.44 8.37 -9.84
CA VAL A 55 8.68 9.61 -9.79
C VAL A 55 7.71 9.57 -8.61
N ARG A 56 7.64 10.65 -7.84
CA ARG A 56 6.69 10.81 -6.75
C ARG A 56 5.29 11.05 -7.32
N LEU A 57 4.30 10.24 -6.93
CA LEU A 57 2.91 10.35 -7.40
C LEU A 57 2.06 11.26 -6.53
N THR A 58 2.33 11.28 -5.22
CA THR A 58 1.55 12.03 -4.24
C THR A 58 2.44 13.00 -3.48
N THR A 59 1.87 14.13 -3.05
CA THR A 59 2.61 15.21 -2.38
C THR A 59 1.84 15.82 -1.21
N ASP A 60 0.67 15.23 -0.86
CA ASP A 60 -0.13 15.71 0.26
C ASP A 60 0.54 15.46 1.61
N GLU A 61 0.28 16.33 2.57
CA GLU A 61 0.76 16.11 3.93
C GLU A 61 -0.04 14.99 4.59
N GLY A 62 0.65 13.87 4.88
CA GLY A 62 0.01 12.73 5.51
C GLY A 62 0.84 11.46 5.41
N HIS A 63 0.19 10.36 5.69
CA HIS A 63 0.80 9.03 5.65
C HIS A 63 0.06 8.15 4.66
N GLU A 64 0.76 7.67 3.66
CA GLU A 64 0.22 6.81 2.63
C GLU A 64 0.71 5.38 2.77
N SER A 65 -0.13 4.43 2.42
CA SER A 65 0.15 3.02 2.56
C SER A 65 -0.77 2.16 1.69
N LEU A 66 -0.41 0.88 1.55
CA LEU A 66 -1.22 -0.15 0.91
C LEU A 66 -1.70 0.23 -0.50
N PRO A 67 -0.81 0.63 -1.42
CA PRO A 67 -1.21 0.88 -2.80
C PRO A 67 -1.55 -0.44 -3.51
N HIS A 68 -2.62 -0.41 -4.33
CA HIS A 68 -3.05 -1.53 -5.17
C HIS A 68 -3.49 -1.00 -6.54
N PHE A 69 -2.88 -1.49 -7.61
CA PHE A 69 -3.36 -1.21 -8.96
C PHE A 69 -4.74 -1.82 -9.19
N SER A 70 -5.60 -1.10 -9.93
CA SER A 70 -6.82 -1.67 -10.50
C SER A 70 -6.48 -2.73 -11.55
N HIS A 71 -7.44 -3.61 -11.88
CA HIS A 71 -7.23 -4.67 -12.87
C HIS A 71 -6.94 -4.14 -14.28
N ASP A 72 -7.47 -2.97 -14.63
CA ASP A 72 -7.20 -2.27 -15.88
C ASP A 72 -5.92 -1.42 -15.85
N GLU A 73 -5.22 -1.41 -14.69
CA GLU A 73 -3.97 -0.70 -14.42
C GLU A 73 -4.05 0.84 -14.54
N ASN A 74 -5.24 1.40 -14.72
CA ASN A 74 -5.45 2.84 -14.89
C ASN A 74 -5.51 3.61 -13.56
N TRP A 75 -5.75 2.90 -12.44
CA TRP A 75 -5.94 3.50 -11.14
C TRP A 75 -5.13 2.79 -10.05
N ILE A 76 -4.86 3.53 -8.98
CA ILE A 76 -4.25 3.01 -7.76
C ILE A 76 -5.19 3.35 -6.60
N ALA A 77 -5.68 2.32 -5.90
CA ALA A 77 -6.33 2.48 -4.61
C ALA A 77 -5.28 2.44 -3.51
N PHE A 78 -5.39 3.28 -2.52
CA PHE A 78 -4.45 3.34 -1.40
C PHE A 78 -5.11 3.88 -0.13
N THR A 79 -4.45 3.66 0.98
CA THR A 79 -4.85 4.20 2.28
C THR A 79 -4.06 5.46 2.56
N ALA A 80 -4.74 6.53 2.99
CA ALA A 80 -4.06 7.76 3.38
C ALA A 80 -4.68 8.42 4.61
N GLN A 81 -3.86 9.24 5.29
CA GLN A 81 -4.25 10.02 6.46
C GLN A 81 -4.02 11.51 6.20
N TYR A 82 -4.86 12.11 5.34
CA TYR A 82 -4.69 13.52 4.98
C TYR A 82 -5.40 14.50 5.93
N GLU A 83 -6.54 14.12 6.48
CA GLU A 83 -7.37 15.00 7.31
C GLU A 83 -7.55 14.48 8.75
N GLY A 84 -6.49 13.84 9.29
CA GLY A 84 -6.48 13.31 10.67
C GLY A 84 -7.17 11.96 10.84
N ASN A 85 -7.81 11.43 9.80
CA ASN A 85 -8.39 10.08 9.76
C ASN A 85 -7.75 9.23 8.66
N THR A 86 -7.79 7.93 8.83
CA THR A 86 -7.25 6.96 7.87
C THR A 86 -8.36 6.44 6.99
N ASP A 87 -8.32 6.75 5.69
CA ASP A 87 -9.39 6.46 4.73
C ASP A 87 -8.88 5.88 3.42
N VAL A 88 -9.82 5.39 2.63
CA VAL A 88 -9.59 4.87 1.27
C VAL A 88 -9.56 6.03 0.28
N TYR A 89 -8.51 6.06 -0.53
CA TYR A 89 -8.31 7.00 -1.63
C TYR A 89 -8.02 6.26 -2.93
N ILE A 90 -8.27 6.93 -4.05
CA ILE A 90 -7.84 6.52 -5.38
C ILE A 90 -7.11 7.66 -6.10
N ILE A 91 -6.19 7.31 -6.97
CA ILE A 91 -5.46 8.26 -7.84
C ILE A 91 -5.26 7.61 -9.22
N PRO A 92 -5.29 8.38 -10.33
CA PRO A 92 -4.86 7.85 -11.62
C PRO A 92 -3.45 7.27 -11.57
N ALA A 93 -3.18 6.17 -12.24
CA ALA A 93 -1.86 5.53 -12.24
C ALA A 93 -0.76 6.43 -12.82
N GLU A 94 -1.12 7.44 -13.61
CA GLU A 94 -0.22 8.46 -14.15
C GLU A 94 -0.02 9.67 -13.22
N GLY A 95 -0.65 9.64 -12.03
CA GLY A 95 -0.64 10.75 -11.08
C GLY A 95 -1.84 11.69 -11.26
N GLY A 96 -1.96 12.65 -10.36
CA GLY A 96 -3.07 13.60 -10.33
C GLY A 96 -3.50 13.91 -8.89
N SER A 97 -4.73 14.41 -8.73
CA SER A 97 -5.27 14.67 -7.40
C SER A 97 -5.96 13.44 -6.83
N PRO A 98 -5.61 13.00 -5.61
CA PRO A 98 -6.31 11.90 -4.96
C PRO A 98 -7.79 12.21 -4.72
N LYS A 99 -8.65 11.19 -4.90
CA LYS A 99 -10.07 11.23 -4.58
C LYS A 99 -10.34 10.37 -3.36
N ARG A 100 -10.88 10.94 -2.29
CA ARG A 100 -11.30 10.22 -1.07
C ARG A 100 -12.61 9.48 -1.32
N LEU A 101 -12.72 8.24 -0.84
CA LEU A 101 -13.89 7.38 -1.01
C LEU A 101 -14.61 7.03 0.29
N THR A 102 -13.93 7.14 1.45
CA THR A 102 -14.53 6.82 2.76
C THR A 102 -14.32 7.94 3.78
N TRP A 103 -15.24 8.04 4.77
CA TRP A 103 -15.27 9.11 5.79
C TRP A 103 -15.66 8.59 7.18
N HIS A 104 -15.39 7.33 7.49
CA HIS A 104 -15.74 6.75 8.79
C HIS A 104 -14.70 7.14 9.86
N PRO A 105 -15.09 7.41 11.15
CA PRO A 105 -14.15 7.76 12.22
C PRO A 105 -13.14 6.65 12.58
N GLY A 106 -13.44 5.38 12.29
CA GLY A 106 -12.49 4.28 12.37
C GLY A 106 -11.67 4.18 11.10
N GLY A 107 -10.41 3.73 11.22
CA GLY A 107 -9.53 3.63 10.06
C GLY A 107 -10.00 2.60 9.03
N ASP A 108 -9.89 2.97 7.77
CA ASP A 108 -10.19 2.17 6.59
C ASP A 108 -8.88 1.87 5.84
N TYR A 109 -8.60 0.58 5.60
CA TYR A 109 -7.32 0.14 5.06
C TYR A 109 -7.53 -0.70 3.81
N VAL A 110 -7.05 -0.23 2.67
CA VAL A 110 -7.17 -0.91 1.37
C VAL A 110 -6.56 -2.31 1.42
N GLN A 111 -7.24 -3.26 0.78
CA GLN A 111 -6.80 -4.65 0.64
C GLN A 111 -6.67 -5.08 -0.82
N GLY A 112 -7.32 -4.39 -1.77
CA GLY A 112 -7.28 -4.70 -3.18
C GLY A 112 -8.53 -4.23 -3.91
N TRP A 113 -8.87 -4.94 -4.99
CA TRP A 113 -10.00 -4.66 -5.85
C TRP A 113 -10.87 -5.90 -6.06
N THR A 114 -12.16 -5.70 -6.27
CA THR A 114 -13.03 -6.77 -6.79
C THR A 114 -12.85 -6.87 -8.31
N PRO A 115 -13.17 -8.03 -8.93
CA PRO A 115 -13.14 -8.15 -10.40
C PRO A 115 -14.02 -7.11 -11.12
N GLU A 116 -15.08 -6.64 -10.45
CA GLU A 116 -16.00 -5.63 -10.97
C GLU A 116 -15.47 -4.19 -10.86
N GLY A 117 -14.28 -3.99 -10.25
CA GLY A 117 -13.63 -2.70 -10.11
C GLY A 117 -14.07 -1.89 -8.89
N GLU A 118 -14.61 -2.53 -7.85
CA GLU A 118 -14.84 -1.90 -6.55
C GLU A 118 -13.60 -2.06 -5.67
N ILE A 119 -13.37 -1.11 -4.78
CA ILE A 119 -12.22 -1.13 -3.87
C ILE A 119 -12.57 -1.92 -2.62
N VAL A 120 -11.77 -2.95 -2.33
CA VAL A 120 -11.88 -3.76 -1.11
C VAL A 120 -11.01 -3.17 -0.02
N PHE A 121 -11.57 -3.03 1.17
CA PHE A 121 -10.85 -2.50 2.33
C PHE A 121 -11.32 -3.16 3.63
N ARG A 122 -10.49 -3.13 4.65
CA ARG A 122 -10.86 -3.54 6.00
C ARG A 122 -11.15 -2.35 6.89
N SER A 123 -12.12 -2.48 7.79
CA SER A 123 -12.53 -1.46 8.72
C SER A 123 -12.99 -2.05 10.04
N SER A 124 -12.85 -1.30 11.13
CA SER A 124 -13.41 -1.64 12.43
C SER A 124 -14.82 -1.09 12.64
N ARG A 125 -15.45 -0.51 11.61
CA ARG A 125 -16.86 -0.09 11.66
C ARG A 125 -17.77 -1.27 12.01
N GLU A 126 -18.84 -1.03 12.74
CA GLU A 126 -19.81 -2.07 13.16
C GLU A 126 -19.23 -3.24 13.97
N SER A 127 -18.03 -3.12 14.53
CA SER A 127 -17.36 -4.23 15.22
C SER A 127 -17.25 -4.06 16.73
N ARG A 128 -17.98 -3.12 17.32
CA ARG A 128 -17.98 -2.96 18.78
C ARG A 128 -18.80 -4.04 19.48
N PRO A 129 -18.38 -4.50 20.71
CA PRO A 129 -17.29 -3.94 21.52
C PRO A 129 -15.89 -4.51 21.22
N THR A 130 -15.75 -5.49 20.32
CA THR A 130 -14.54 -6.30 20.16
C THR A 130 -13.46 -5.68 19.27
N GLN A 131 -13.73 -4.57 18.60
CA GLN A 131 -12.82 -3.87 17.66
C GLN A 131 -12.17 -4.80 16.62
N THR A 132 -12.87 -5.84 16.21
CA THR A 132 -12.42 -6.71 15.11
C THR A 132 -12.65 -6.02 13.78
N ASN A 133 -11.76 -6.24 12.82
CA ASN A 133 -11.99 -5.74 11.46
C ASN A 133 -12.93 -6.66 10.70
N LYS A 134 -13.71 -6.05 9.81
CA LYS A 134 -14.46 -6.70 8.73
C LYS A 134 -13.97 -6.17 7.39
N MET A 135 -14.23 -6.90 6.32
CA MET A 135 -13.99 -6.43 4.98
C MET A 135 -15.25 -5.78 4.38
N TYR A 136 -15.01 -4.72 3.67
CA TYR A 136 -16.01 -3.92 2.95
C TYR A 136 -15.54 -3.69 1.53
N LYS A 137 -16.47 -3.34 0.67
CA LYS A 137 -16.21 -2.81 -0.66
C LYS A 137 -16.88 -1.47 -0.84
N VAL A 138 -16.29 -0.61 -1.65
CA VAL A 138 -16.85 0.69 -2.03
C VAL A 138 -16.69 0.90 -3.53
N SER A 139 -17.71 1.48 -4.15
CA SER A 139 -17.65 1.82 -5.57
C SER A 139 -16.50 2.81 -5.84
N PHE A 140 -15.89 2.68 -7.00
CA PHE A 140 -14.95 3.66 -7.56
C PHE A 140 -15.54 5.08 -7.63
N GLU A 141 -16.84 5.19 -7.86
CA GLU A 141 -17.54 6.48 -7.85
C GLU A 141 -17.73 7.05 -6.43
N GLY A 142 -17.54 6.24 -5.41
CA GLY A 142 -17.84 6.52 -4.01
C GLY A 142 -19.21 5.98 -3.61
N GLY A 143 -19.74 6.45 -2.48
CA GLY A 143 -21.02 6.02 -1.94
C GLY A 143 -20.86 5.31 -0.59
N LEU A 144 -21.91 4.61 -0.16
CA LEU A 144 -21.89 3.85 1.09
C LEU A 144 -21.18 2.52 0.89
N PRO A 145 -20.20 2.19 1.73
CA PRO A 145 -19.56 0.88 1.69
C PRO A 145 -20.50 -0.26 2.04
N GLU A 146 -20.32 -1.39 1.38
CA GLU A 146 -21.04 -2.63 1.63
C GLU A 146 -20.12 -3.65 2.31
N ALA A 147 -20.61 -4.33 3.36
CA ALA A 147 -19.85 -5.39 4.02
C ALA A 147 -19.76 -6.64 3.12
N LEU A 148 -18.57 -7.25 3.05
CA LEU A 148 -18.43 -8.58 2.47
C LEU A 148 -19.04 -9.62 3.42
N GLU A 149 -19.56 -10.71 2.86
CA GLU A 149 -20.26 -11.76 3.61
C GLU A 149 -19.30 -12.72 4.36
N ILE A 150 -18.32 -12.14 5.05
CA ILE A 150 -17.43 -12.86 5.97
C ILE A 150 -17.51 -12.20 7.35
N PRO A 151 -17.48 -12.99 8.44
CA PRO A 151 -17.83 -12.47 9.78
C PRO A 151 -16.80 -11.49 10.30
N ARG A 152 -15.53 -11.71 10.01
CA ARG A 152 -14.38 -10.85 10.39
C ARG A 152 -13.18 -11.19 9.54
N ALA A 153 -12.34 -10.20 9.26
CA ALA A 153 -11.06 -10.40 8.58
C ALA A 153 -10.08 -9.31 8.98
N ALA A 154 -8.90 -9.71 9.41
CA ALA A 154 -7.80 -8.80 9.66
C ALA A 154 -7.13 -8.38 8.35
N PHE A 155 -7.04 -9.32 7.40
CA PHE A 155 -6.52 -9.15 6.05
C PHE A 155 -7.30 -10.08 5.14
N GLY A 156 -7.36 -9.77 3.86
CA GLY A 156 -7.96 -10.65 2.87
C GLY A 156 -7.95 -10.06 1.48
N GLU A 157 -8.06 -10.95 0.49
CA GLU A 157 -8.13 -10.62 -0.93
C GLU A 157 -9.19 -11.47 -1.62
N ILE A 158 -9.76 -10.92 -2.67
CA ILE A 158 -10.68 -11.65 -3.56
C ILE A 158 -9.86 -12.21 -4.71
N SER A 159 -10.13 -13.46 -5.10
CA SER A 159 -9.49 -14.06 -6.26
C SER A 159 -9.80 -13.30 -7.56
N PRO A 160 -8.90 -13.35 -8.57
CA PRO A 160 -9.09 -12.59 -9.81
C PRO A 160 -10.37 -12.96 -10.58
N ASP A 161 -10.87 -14.19 -10.42
CA ASP A 161 -12.14 -14.66 -11.00
C ASP A 161 -13.37 -14.28 -10.14
N GLY A 162 -13.14 -13.72 -8.94
CA GLY A 162 -14.17 -13.32 -8.00
C GLY A 162 -14.86 -14.48 -7.28
N GLU A 163 -14.41 -15.74 -7.44
CA GLU A 163 -15.09 -16.89 -6.86
C GLU A 163 -14.74 -17.13 -5.39
N TYR A 164 -13.52 -16.76 -4.97
CA TYR A 164 -13.02 -17.04 -3.62
C TYR A 164 -12.60 -15.77 -2.88
N ILE A 165 -12.64 -15.83 -1.55
CA ILE A 165 -11.98 -14.87 -0.64
C ILE A 165 -10.97 -15.64 0.19
N ALA A 166 -9.68 -15.28 0.07
CA ALA A 166 -8.65 -15.73 1.02
C ALA A 166 -8.50 -14.68 2.10
N TYR A 167 -8.63 -15.06 3.38
CA TYR A 167 -8.56 -14.10 4.47
C TYR A 167 -7.97 -14.67 5.77
N VAL A 168 -7.49 -13.78 6.61
CA VAL A 168 -7.01 -14.08 7.97
C VAL A 168 -8.02 -13.51 8.97
N PRO A 169 -8.71 -14.33 9.77
CA PRO A 169 -9.79 -13.86 10.66
C PRO A 169 -9.34 -12.92 11.77
N ILE A 170 -8.11 -13.08 12.26
CA ILE A 170 -7.57 -12.34 13.40
C ILE A 170 -6.18 -11.79 13.09
N THR A 171 -5.85 -10.65 13.67
CA THR A 171 -4.48 -10.11 13.60
C THR A 171 -3.55 -10.88 14.52
N PHE A 172 -2.27 -10.73 14.28
CA PHE A 172 -1.23 -11.19 15.19
C PHE A 172 -1.42 -10.57 16.58
N TRP A 173 -1.55 -11.41 17.60
CA TRP A 173 -1.88 -10.97 18.94
C TRP A 173 -0.68 -10.38 19.69
N ASP A 174 0.47 -11.10 19.63
CA ASP A 174 1.67 -10.72 20.37
C ASP A 174 2.94 -11.05 19.57
N PRO A 175 3.84 -10.06 19.36
CA PRO A 175 5.09 -10.29 18.65
C PRO A 175 6.05 -11.26 19.35
N GLU A 176 5.94 -11.46 20.65
CA GLU A 176 6.77 -12.40 21.40
C GLU A 176 6.45 -13.88 21.10
N TRP A 177 5.27 -14.13 20.57
CA TRP A 177 4.76 -15.48 20.28
C TRP A 177 5.10 -15.99 18.86
N ARG A 178 6.08 -15.40 18.21
CA ARG A 178 6.45 -15.72 16.81
C ARG A 178 6.68 -17.20 16.52
N ASN A 179 7.16 -17.94 17.51
CA ASN A 179 7.48 -19.36 17.37
C ASN A 179 6.38 -20.28 17.92
N TYR A 180 5.32 -19.72 18.49
CA TYR A 180 4.19 -20.49 19.01
C TYR A 180 3.17 -20.75 17.89
N ARG A 181 2.96 -22.03 17.59
CA ARG A 181 2.02 -22.49 16.54
C ARG A 181 0.73 -23.07 17.13
N GLY A 182 0.35 -22.64 18.32
CA GLY A 182 -0.88 -23.07 18.97
C GLY A 182 -2.09 -22.23 18.59
N GLY A 183 -3.03 -22.02 19.51
CA GLY A 183 -4.31 -21.33 19.28
C GLY A 183 -4.25 -19.86 18.85
N GLN A 184 -3.05 -19.27 18.81
CA GLN A 184 -2.82 -17.90 18.30
C GLN A 184 -2.20 -17.88 16.90
N ALA A 185 -2.03 -19.02 16.24
CA ALA A 185 -1.64 -19.04 14.84
C ALA A 185 -2.68 -18.31 13.99
N MET A 186 -2.20 -17.56 12.99
CA MET A 186 -3.07 -16.87 12.03
C MET A 186 -3.34 -17.81 10.85
N PRO A 187 -4.42 -18.61 10.86
CA PRO A 187 -4.76 -19.46 9.74
C PRO A 187 -5.25 -18.61 8.58
N ILE A 188 -4.86 -18.98 7.37
CA ILE A 188 -5.51 -18.48 6.16
C ILE A 188 -6.73 -19.33 5.90
N TRP A 189 -7.88 -18.68 5.79
CA TRP A 189 -9.14 -19.30 5.41
C TRP A 189 -9.47 -18.93 3.97
N ILE A 190 -10.07 -19.88 3.25
CA ILE A 190 -10.56 -19.66 1.90
C ILE A 190 -12.05 -19.96 1.93
N VAL A 191 -12.84 -19.02 1.43
CA VAL A 191 -14.31 -19.15 1.33
C VAL A 191 -14.71 -19.03 -0.13
N ASP A 192 -15.50 -19.99 -0.59
CA ASP A 192 -16.24 -19.89 -1.86
C ASP A 192 -17.38 -18.87 -1.67
N ARG A 193 -17.41 -17.82 -2.48
CA ARG A 193 -18.39 -16.73 -2.38
C ARG A 193 -19.80 -17.14 -2.76
N LYS A 194 -19.97 -18.21 -3.52
CA LYS A 194 -21.30 -18.73 -3.93
C LYS A 194 -21.88 -19.68 -2.87
N THR A 195 -21.06 -20.64 -2.41
CA THR A 195 -21.53 -21.66 -1.45
C THR A 195 -21.42 -21.22 0.00
N LYS A 196 -20.56 -20.24 0.29
CA LYS A 196 -20.21 -19.75 1.63
C LYS A 196 -19.48 -20.78 2.50
N GLU A 197 -18.85 -21.76 1.87
CA GLU A 197 -18.06 -22.83 2.48
C GLU A 197 -16.55 -22.63 2.28
#